data_70960808fb0d8156ce71a881e8e4b7b1
#
_entry.id   70960808fb0d8156ce71a881e8e4b7b1
#
_cell.length_a   1.000
_cell.length_b   1.000
_cell.length_c   1.000
_cell.angle_alpha   90.00
_cell.angle_beta   90.00
_cell.angle_gamma   90.00
#
_symmetry.space_group_name_H-M   'P 1'
#
loop_
_entity.id
_entity.type
_entity.pdbx_description
1 polymer ?
#
loop_
_entity_poly.entity_id
_entity_poly.type
_entity_poly.pdbx_seq_one_letter_code
_entity_poly.pdbx_strand_id
1 'polypeptide(L)'
;MRHRLLAGLGLALACAQPALASAASRFVQDPYPSTYRPVPSAPVLISHATVLDGTGRRLEDADVLLADGRVVAVGTALQAPADAVRVDGRGKWVTPGIIDVHSHLGVYPSPGVQAHGDGNEMTAPVTANVWAEHSVWPQDPGFAAALAGGVTAMQVLPGSANLVGGRGVTLKNLPATTYQAMKFPDAPWGLKMACGENPKRVYGAGKGTAPATRMGNVAGYRAAFIDASEYIAKNSAAPVKRKRRFGGNDGGDSSGDSGGKRDLKLDTLAGAIQGDIRVHIHCYRADEMATMLDLAKEFGFKVAAFHHGVEAYKLADRLAAEGVCGALWADWWGFKMEAFDGIQENIALVDRPANSCAIVHSDSPEGIQRLNQEAAKVIASARRAGMGEITPEHAIRWLTANAARALGIEQRTGTLEPGKMADVVVWNGNPFSSYALAEKVYVDGFQAYDRGDRGRQPLSDFMLGQEALP
;
A
#
# COMPACT_ATOMS: atom_id res chain seq x y z
N MET A 1 -44.71 13.61 58.97
CA MET A 1 -43.40 12.96 58.72
C MET A 1 -42.98 13.25 57.28
N ARG A 2 -41.96 14.10 57.11
CA ARG A 2 -41.51 14.53 55.76
C ARG A 2 -40.27 13.74 55.39
N HIS A 3 -40.33 12.95 54.34
CA HIS A 3 -39.13 12.30 53.73
C HIS A 3 -38.61 13.18 52.60
N ARG A 4 -37.36 13.66 52.74
CA ARG A 4 -36.60 14.34 51.73
C ARG A 4 -35.84 13.28 50.86
N LEU A 5 -36.10 13.27 49.56
CA LEU A 5 -35.28 12.60 48.60
C LEU A 5 -34.06 13.46 48.24
N LEU A 6 -32.87 12.96 48.46
CA LEU A 6 -31.60 13.51 47.96
C LEU A 6 -31.33 12.89 46.58
N ALA A 7 -31.32 13.73 45.56
CA ALA A 7 -30.86 13.37 44.24
C ALA A 7 -29.33 13.56 44.18
N GLY A 8 -28.58 12.46 44.04
CA GLY A 8 -27.15 12.49 43.80
C GLY A 8 -26.83 12.72 42.33
N LEU A 9 -26.21 13.82 41.99
CA LEU A 9 -25.64 14.11 40.66
C LEU A 9 -24.29 13.39 40.57
N GLY A 10 -24.22 12.30 39.79
CA GLY A 10 -22.98 11.63 39.47
C GLY A 10 -22.29 12.37 38.31
N LEU A 11 -21.18 13.07 38.60
CA LEU A 11 -20.31 13.67 37.60
C LEU A 11 -19.44 12.55 36.99
N ALA A 12 -19.72 12.15 35.75
CA ALA A 12 -18.85 11.25 35.00
C ALA A 12 -17.63 12.05 34.49
N LEU A 13 -16.48 11.87 35.13
CA LEU A 13 -15.20 12.34 34.63
C LEU A 13 -14.80 11.46 33.42
N ALA A 14 -14.93 11.99 32.21
CA ALA A 14 -14.33 11.39 31.03
C ALA A 14 -12.80 11.63 31.09
N CYS A 15 -12.06 10.60 31.47
CA CYS A 15 -10.59 10.58 31.29
C CYS A 15 -10.26 10.53 29.80
N ALA A 16 -10.00 11.68 29.20
CA ALA A 16 -9.32 11.76 27.92
C ALA A 16 -7.88 11.23 28.12
N GLN A 17 -7.60 10.02 27.68
CA GLN A 17 -6.24 9.53 27.57
C GLN A 17 -5.54 10.34 26.47
N PRO A 18 -4.40 11.00 26.73
CA PRO A 18 -3.63 11.63 25.68
C PRO A 18 -3.13 10.51 24.76
N ALA A 19 -3.46 10.60 23.48
CA ALA A 19 -2.81 9.81 22.45
C ALA A 19 -1.31 10.09 22.55
N LEU A 20 -0.53 9.10 22.97
CA LEU A 20 0.92 9.12 22.88
C LEU A 20 1.24 9.19 21.37
N ALA A 21 1.49 10.40 20.87
CA ALA A 21 2.15 10.58 19.60
C ALA A 21 3.50 9.84 19.72
N SER A 22 3.64 8.72 19.02
CA SER A 22 4.91 8.05 18.88
C SER A 22 5.91 9.09 18.38
N ALA A 23 6.96 9.36 19.16
CA ALA A 23 8.04 10.22 18.70
C ALA A 23 8.56 9.60 17.41
N ALA A 24 8.45 10.34 16.29
CA ALA A 24 8.94 9.86 15.00
C ALA A 24 10.38 9.38 15.17
N SER A 25 10.66 8.16 14.69
CA SER A 25 12.00 7.62 14.75
C SER A 25 12.97 8.57 14.07
N ARG A 26 14.12 8.83 14.70
CA ARG A 26 15.14 9.74 14.15
C ARG A 26 15.69 9.29 12.79
N PHE A 27 15.48 8.01 12.41
CA PHE A 27 15.90 7.43 11.15
C PHE A 27 14.87 7.59 10.03
N VAL A 28 13.62 7.97 10.36
CA VAL A 28 12.52 8.04 9.39
C VAL A 28 11.98 9.47 9.37
N GLN A 29 12.86 10.43 9.03
CA GLN A 29 12.44 11.81 8.81
C GLN A 29 11.88 11.95 7.40
N ASP A 30 10.76 12.66 7.28
CA ASP A 30 10.17 13.05 6.00
C ASP A 30 10.43 14.53 5.72
N PRO A 31 11.49 14.85 4.94
CA PRO A 31 11.75 16.23 4.53
C PRO A 31 10.79 16.73 3.43
N TYR A 32 9.98 15.82 2.89
CA TYR A 32 9.02 16.08 1.81
C TYR A 32 7.62 15.60 2.20
N PRO A 33 7.00 16.18 3.24
CA PRO A 33 5.74 15.71 3.78
C PRO A 33 4.61 15.84 2.76
N SER A 34 3.56 15.04 2.95
CA SER A 34 2.35 15.14 2.16
C SER A 34 1.76 16.55 2.23
N THR A 35 1.46 17.09 1.06
CA THR A 35 0.66 18.32 0.91
C THR A 35 -0.76 18.00 0.44
N TYR A 36 -1.11 16.71 0.39
CA TYR A 36 -2.45 16.26 0.00
C TYR A 36 -3.53 16.95 0.85
N ARG A 37 -4.57 17.38 0.17
CA ARG A 37 -5.79 17.89 0.80
C ARG A 37 -7.00 17.26 0.10
N PRO A 38 -7.96 16.71 0.84
CA PRO A 38 -9.22 16.28 0.25
C PRO A 38 -9.87 17.42 -0.52
N VAL A 39 -10.39 17.11 -1.70
CA VAL A 39 -11.18 18.08 -2.48
C VAL A 39 -12.52 18.26 -1.78
N PRO A 40 -12.93 19.49 -1.43
CA PRO A 40 -14.24 19.72 -0.82
C PRO A 40 -15.37 19.22 -1.73
N SER A 41 -16.35 18.54 -1.16
CA SER A 41 -17.51 17.99 -1.87
C SER A 41 -18.75 18.08 -1.01
N ALA A 42 -19.92 18.21 -1.67
CA ALA A 42 -21.21 18.03 -0.98
C ALA A 42 -21.32 16.60 -0.43
N PRO A 43 -22.14 16.38 0.61
CA PRO A 43 -22.47 15.04 1.05
C PRO A 43 -23.05 14.19 -0.10
N VAL A 44 -22.81 12.89 -0.08
CA VAL A 44 -23.33 11.96 -1.09
C VAL A 44 -24.11 10.85 -0.39
N LEU A 45 -25.32 10.60 -0.82
CA LEU A 45 -26.13 9.45 -0.42
C LEU A 45 -26.30 8.52 -1.63
N ILE A 46 -25.65 7.36 -1.58
CA ILE A 46 -25.88 6.26 -2.52
C ILE A 46 -26.92 5.35 -1.89
N SER A 47 -28.10 5.17 -2.55
CA SER A 47 -29.23 4.45 -1.95
C SER A 47 -29.56 3.20 -2.73
N HIS A 48 -30.10 2.18 -2.03
CA HIS A 48 -30.62 0.95 -2.62
C HIS A 48 -29.60 0.10 -3.38
N ALA A 49 -28.34 0.06 -2.92
CA ALA A 49 -27.28 -0.72 -3.54
C ALA A 49 -27.07 -2.08 -2.85
N THR A 50 -26.42 -3.01 -3.56
CA THR A 50 -25.73 -4.12 -2.89
C THR A 50 -24.37 -3.62 -2.43
N VAL A 51 -24.09 -3.64 -1.12
CA VAL A 51 -22.86 -3.11 -0.53
C VAL A 51 -21.96 -4.24 -0.04
N LEU A 52 -20.71 -4.26 -0.52
CA LEU A 52 -19.63 -5.05 0.06
C LEU A 52 -18.77 -4.10 0.88
N ASP A 53 -18.83 -4.19 2.20
CA ASP A 53 -18.21 -3.16 3.06
C ASP A 53 -16.70 -3.34 3.30
N GLY A 54 -16.09 -4.40 2.77
CA GLY A 54 -14.66 -4.70 2.95
C GLY A 54 -14.33 -5.37 4.27
N THR A 55 -15.27 -5.48 5.23
CA THR A 55 -15.08 -6.24 6.49
C THR A 55 -15.44 -7.72 6.35
N GLY A 56 -16.08 -8.09 5.24
CA GLY A 56 -16.64 -9.42 4.99
C GLY A 56 -18.17 -9.45 5.05
N ARG A 57 -18.84 -8.31 5.16
CA ARG A 57 -20.29 -8.21 5.12
C ARG A 57 -20.78 -7.83 3.73
N ARG A 58 -21.92 -8.41 3.38
CA ARG A 58 -22.74 -8.02 2.23
C ARG A 58 -24.09 -7.52 2.72
N LEU A 59 -24.50 -6.36 2.29
CA LEU A 59 -25.78 -5.76 2.60
C LEU A 59 -26.57 -5.56 1.31
N GLU A 60 -27.79 -6.05 1.27
CA GLU A 60 -28.71 -5.84 0.16
C GLU A 60 -29.59 -4.62 0.43
N ASP A 61 -30.00 -3.92 -0.64
CA ASP A 61 -30.86 -2.74 -0.56
C ASP A 61 -30.39 -1.74 0.50
N ALA A 62 -29.08 -1.47 0.52
CA ALA A 62 -28.44 -0.65 1.52
C ALA A 62 -28.03 0.72 0.97
N ASP A 63 -27.89 1.66 1.89
CA ASP A 63 -27.44 3.03 1.65
C ASP A 63 -26.01 3.22 2.15
N VAL A 64 -25.26 4.09 1.48
CA VAL A 64 -23.94 4.58 1.91
C VAL A 64 -23.99 6.10 1.95
N LEU A 65 -23.73 6.68 3.12
CA LEU A 65 -23.67 8.13 3.31
C LEU A 65 -22.20 8.57 3.47
N LEU A 66 -21.80 9.50 2.60
CA LEU A 66 -20.48 10.13 2.60
C LEU A 66 -20.64 11.63 2.93
N ALA A 67 -19.84 12.15 3.84
CA ALA A 67 -19.74 13.57 4.11
C ALA A 67 -18.37 13.92 4.69
N ASP A 68 -17.89 15.14 4.47
CA ASP A 68 -16.62 15.65 5.02
C ASP A 68 -15.43 14.74 4.74
N GLY A 69 -15.39 14.13 3.57
CA GLY A 69 -14.35 13.21 3.15
C GLY A 69 -14.39 11.83 3.84
N ARG A 70 -15.45 11.52 4.57
CA ARG A 70 -15.57 10.30 5.39
C ARG A 70 -16.82 9.50 5.06
N VAL A 71 -16.72 8.19 5.30
CA VAL A 71 -17.90 7.34 5.42
C VAL A 71 -18.60 7.72 6.73
N VAL A 72 -19.84 8.18 6.63
CA VAL A 72 -20.65 8.54 7.80
C VAL A 72 -21.39 7.31 8.33
N ALA A 73 -22.06 6.61 7.42
CA ALA A 73 -22.85 5.41 7.77
C ALA A 73 -23.03 4.50 6.55
N VAL A 74 -23.21 3.20 6.84
CA VAL A 74 -23.69 2.19 5.89
C VAL A 74 -24.84 1.44 6.56
N GLY A 75 -26.00 1.39 5.90
CA GLY A 75 -27.19 0.76 6.48
C GLY A 75 -28.41 0.96 5.59
N THR A 76 -29.60 0.85 6.13
CA THR A 76 -30.86 1.04 5.40
C THR A 76 -31.56 2.33 5.83
N ALA A 77 -32.27 2.97 4.92
CA ALA A 77 -33.08 4.18 5.17
C ALA A 77 -32.31 5.31 5.86
N LEU A 78 -31.06 5.56 5.42
CA LEU A 78 -30.22 6.60 5.99
C LEU A 78 -30.79 7.99 5.69
N GLN A 79 -30.76 8.86 6.70
CA GLN A 79 -31.11 10.26 6.54
C GLN A 79 -29.89 11.05 6.07
N ALA A 80 -30.01 11.75 4.96
CA ALA A 80 -28.95 12.58 4.42
C ALA A 80 -29.30 14.07 4.57
N PRO A 81 -28.29 14.97 4.67
CA PRO A 81 -28.48 16.41 4.58
C PRO A 81 -29.28 16.81 3.34
N ALA A 82 -29.99 17.95 3.40
CA ALA A 82 -30.86 18.40 2.31
C ALA A 82 -30.11 18.72 1.01
N ASP A 83 -28.81 19.12 1.14
CA ASP A 83 -27.89 19.44 0.06
C ASP A 83 -27.10 18.21 -0.46
N ALA A 84 -27.39 17.02 0.06
CA ALA A 84 -26.70 15.81 -0.37
C ALA A 84 -27.03 15.45 -1.82
N VAL A 85 -25.98 15.14 -2.59
CA VAL A 85 -26.09 14.52 -3.92
C VAL A 85 -26.64 13.11 -3.74
N ARG A 86 -27.75 12.80 -4.44
CA ARG A 86 -28.37 11.48 -4.37
C ARG A 86 -28.01 10.64 -5.57
N VAL A 87 -27.54 9.43 -5.33
CA VAL A 87 -27.15 8.44 -6.33
C VAL A 87 -28.05 7.22 -6.20
N ASP A 88 -28.78 6.88 -7.25
CA ASP A 88 -29.59 5.66 -7.30
C ASP A 88 -28.69 4.44 -7.51
N GLY A 89 -28.63 3.59 -6.50
CA GLY A 89 -27.83 2.37 -6.48
C GLY A 89 -28.59 1.09 -6.86
N ARG A 90 -29.86 1.20 -7.30
CA ARG A 90 -30.64 0.01 -7.70
C ARG A 90 -29.95 -0.76 -8.82
N GLY A 91 -29.74 -2.05 -8.60
CA GLY A 91 -29.01 -2.92 -9.52
C GLY A 91 -27.50 -2.68 -9.55
N LYS A 92 -26.96 -1.75 -8.75
CA LYS A 92 -25.55 -1.44 -8.63
C LYS A 92 -24.94 -2.05 -7.38
N TRP A 93 -23.64 -2.19 -7.43
CA TRP A 93 -22.84 -2.64 -6.28
C TRP A 93 -21.93 -1.50 -5.81
N VAL A 94 -21.70 -1.46 -4.50
CA VAL A 94 -20.82 -0.46 -3.87
C VAL A 94 -19.76 -1.18 -3.05
N THR A 95 -18.50 -0.75 -3.23
CA THR A 95 -17.35 -1.31 -2.52
C THR A 95 -16.47 -0.19 -1.97
N PRO A 96 -15.57 -0.48 -1.02
CA PRO A 96 -14.44 0.41 -0.79
C PRO A 96 -13.63 0.60 -2.07
N GLY A 97 -12.88 1.69 -2.17
CA GLY A 97 -11.91 1.90 -3.23
C GLY A 97 -10.87 0.79 -3.29
N ILE A 98 -10.52 0.37 -4.50
CA ILE A 98 -9.45 -0.60 -4.69
C ILE A 98 -8.11 0.02 -4.31
N ILE A 99 -7.26 -0.76 -3.65
CA ILE A 99 -5.90 -0.38 -3.26
C ILE A 99 -4.92 -1.36 -3.91
N ASP A 100 -4.02 -0.84 -4.75
CA ASP A 100 -2.95 -1.66 -5.32
C ASP A 100 -1.65 -1.52 -4.51
N VAL A 101 -1.15 -2.62 -3.99
CA VAL A 101 0.07 -2.63 -3.16
C VAL A 101 1.36 -2.70 -3.98
N HIS A 102 1.27 -2.82 -5.31
CA HIS A 102 2.43 -2.94 -6.19
C HIS A 102 2.19 -2.27 -7.54
N SER A 103 2.50 -1.01 -7.60
CA SER A 103 2.45 -0.23 -8.82
C SER A 103 3.82 0.35 -9.17
N HIS A 104 4.01 0.60 -10.45
CA HIS A 104 5.14 1.34 -11.00
C HIS A 104 4.69 2.58 -11.78
N LEU A 105 3.41 2.98 -11.64
CA LEU A 105 2.90 4.20 -12.26
C LEU A 105 3.71 5.41 -11.82
N GLY A 106 3.97 6.29 -12.75
CA GLY A 106 4.77 7.49 -12.56
C GLY A 106 6.29 7.26 -12.54
N VAL A 107 6.80 6.05 -12.19
CA VAL A 107 8.25 5.74 -12.25
C VAL A 107 8.64 4.95 -13.52
N TYR A 108 7.65 4.34 -14.19
CA TYR A 108 7.71 3.84 -15.58
C TYR A 108 6.47 4.33 -16.34
N PRO A 109 6.34 5.66 -16.52
CA PRO A 109 5.13 6.22 -17.10
C PRO A 109 5.01 5.92 -18.60
N SER A 110 3.78 6.04 -19.10
CA SER A 110 3.51 5.99 -20.54
C SER A 110 3.84 7.32 -21.23
N PRO A 111 4.37 7.30 -22.48
CA PRO A 111 4.84 6.12 -23.19
C PRO A 111 6.15 5.58 -22.60
N GLY A 112 6.34 4.25 -22.67
CA GLY A 112 7.50 3.54 -22.12
C GLY A 112 8.77 3.80 -22.93
N VAL A 113 9.33 5.01 -22.83
CA VAL A 113 10.59 5.42 -23.47
C VAL A 113 11.73 5.43 -22.45
N GLN A 114 12.97 5.33 -22.92
CA GLN A 114 14.14 5.27 -22.03
C GLN A 114 14.22 6.48 -21.06
N ALA A 115 13.85 7.66 -21.50
CA ALA A 115 13.83 8.87 -20.67
C ALA A 115 12.86 8.80 -19.48
N HIS A 116 11.91 7.87 -19.50
CA HIS A 116 10.93 7.62 -18.45
C HIS A 116 11.27 6.40 -17.58
N GLY A 117 12.44 5.81 -17.75
CA GLY A 117 12.84 4.57 -17.08
C GLY A 117 13.46 4.82 -15.69
N ASP A 118 12.72 5.45 -14.76
CA ASP A 118 13.22 5.91 -13.46
C ASP A 118 12.88 4.97 -12.28
N GLY A 119 12.37 3.78 -12.56
CA GLY A 119 11.92 2.85 -11.51
C GLY A 119 13.03 2.05 -10.83
N ASN A 120 14.27 2.00 -11.33
CA ASN A 120 15.37 1.27 -10.69
C ASN A 120 16.68 2.05 -10.72
N GLU A 121 17.25 2.32 -9.55
CA GLU A 121 18.62 2.79 -9.42
C GLU A 121 19.58 1.59 -9.41
N MET A 122 20.00 1.14 -10.59
CA MET A 122 20.79 -0.09 -10.76
C MET A 122 22.30 0.11 -10.59
N THR A 123 22.76 1.17 -9.94
CA THR A 123 24.19 1.47 -9.80
C THR A 123 24.90 0.62 -8.75
N ALA A 124 24.16 0.12 -7.74
CA ALA A 124 24.64 -0.79 -6.72
C ALA A 124 23.55 -1.79 -6.29
N PRO A 125 23.91 -2.98 -5.76
CA PRO A 125 22.93 -3.96 -5.27
C PRO A 125 22.05 -3.45 -4.11
N VAL A 126 22.56 -2.52 -3.30
CA VAL A 126 21.85 -1.89 -2.18
C VAL A 126 21.81 -0.39 -2.37
N THR A 127 20.64 0.11 -2.74
CA THR A 127 20.34 1.53 -2.99
C THR A 127 19.20 2.02 -2.09
N ALA A 128 19.22 1.64 -0.81
CA ALA A 128 18.19 1.98 0.16
C ALA A 128 18.03 3.51 0.39
N ASN A 129 18.99 4.31 -0.09
CA ASN A 129 18.97 5.79 -0.05
C ASN A 129 18.06 6.44 -1.09
N VAL A 130 17.60 5.72 -2.12
CA VAL A 130 16.72 6.29 -3.14
C VAL A 130 15.26 6.08 -2.74
N TRP A 131 14.40 7.01 -3.13
CA TRP A 131 12.98 7.00 -2.81
C TRP A 131 12.17 7.14 -4.11
N ALA A 132 11.27 6.20 -4.36
CA ALA A 132 10.45 6.18 -5.58
C ALA A 132 9.64 7.48 -5.75
N GLU A 133 9.25 8.13 -4.65
CA GLU A 133 8.47 9.37 -4.69
C GLU A 133 9.16 10.49 -5.48
N HIS A 134 10.49 10.51 -5.52
CA HIS A 134 11.24 11.53 -6.28
C HIS A 134 11.23 11.31 -7.80
N SER A 135 10.84 10.12 -8.24
CA SER A 135 10.72 9.76 -9.66
C SER A 135 9.27 9.69 -10.13
N VAL A 136 8.30 9.87 -9.24
CA VAL A 136 6.88 9.84 -9.65
C VAL A 136 6.56 11.03 -10.53
N TRP A 137 6.17 10.76 -11.78
CA TRP A 137 5.60 11.74 -12.68
C TRP A 137 4.07 11.75 -12.57
N PRO A 138 3.46 12.77 -11.94
CA PRO A 138 2.02 12.80 -11.64
C PRO A 138 1.12 12.82 -12.87
N GLN A 139 1.66 13.16 -14.02
CA GLN A 139 0.91 13.26 -15.29
C GLN A 139 0.89 11.94 -16.07
N ASP A 140 1.44 10.85 -15.52
CA ASP A 140 1.32 9.53 -16.17
C ASP A 140 -0.15 9.18 -16.40
N PRO A 141 -0.58 8.96 -17.67
CA PRO A 141 -1.96 8.61 -17.99
C PRO A 141 -2.44 7.32 -17.33
N GLY A 142 -1.52 6.48 -16.87
CA GLY A 142 -1.83 5.27 -16.11
C GLY A 142 -2.62 5.55 -14.82
N PHE A 143 -2.41 6.70 -14.17
CA PHE A 143 -3.17 7.09 -12.97
C PHE A 143 -4.66 7.28 -13.30
N ALA A 144 -4.98 7.97 -14.40
CA ALA A 144 -6.36 8.18 -14.85
C ALA A 144 -7.03 6.85 -15.22
N ALA A 145 -6.32 5.98 -15.93
CA ALA A 145 -6.81 4.66 -16.32
C ALA A 145 -7.05 3.75 -15.09
N ALA A 146 -6.15 3.77 -14.10
CA ALA A 146 -6.32 3.05 -12.84
C ALA A 146 -7.53 3.57 -12.04
N LEU A 147 -7.75 4.89 -12.00
CA LEU A 147 -8.92 5.49 -11.35
C LEU A 147 -10.21 5.03 -12.02
N ALA A 148 -10.27 4.99 -13.34
CA ALA A 148 -11.39 4.46 -14.10
C ALA A 148 -11.66 2.97 -13.84
N GLY A 149 -10.65 2.23 -13.35
CA GLY A 149 -10.74 0.85 -12.85
C GLY A 149 -11.15 0.73 -11.38
N GLY A 150 -11.39 1.85 -10.69
CA GLY A 150 -11.78 1.86 -9.27
C GLY A 150 -10.64 1.95 -8.27
N VAL A 151 -9.40 2.15 -8.72
CA VAL A 151 -8.21 2.25 -7.84
C VAL A 151 -8.12 3.65 -7.25
N THR A 152 -8.33 3.76 -5.94
CA THR A 152 -8.33 5.03 -5.19
C THR A 152 -7.02 5.34 -4.47
N ALA A 153 -6.22 4.31 -4.21
CA ALA A 153 -4.89 4.44 -3.63
C ALA A 153 -3.96 3.35 -4.18
N MET A 154 -2.66 3.60 -4.17
CA MET A 154 -1.67 2.62 -4.58
C MET A 154 -0.32 2.86 -3.91
N GLN A 155 0.48 1.79 -3.79
CA GLN A 155 1.88 1.92 -3.43
C GLN A 155 2.74 1.87 -4.70
N VAL A 156 3.50 2.95 -4.95
CA VAL A 156 4.53 2.98 -5.98
C VAL A 156 5.85 2.52 -5.38
N LEU A 157 6.39 1.45 -5.94
CA LEU A 157 7.63 0.80 -5.49
C LEU A 157 8.74 0.98 -6.52
N PRO A 158 10.01 0.99 -6.11
CA PRO A 158 11.11 0.69 -7.02
C PRO A 158 10.92 -0.68 -7.66
N GLY A 159 11.47 -0.89 -8.86
CA GLY A 159 11.49 -2.18 -9.52
C GLY A 159 12.37 -3.21 -8.77
N SER A 160 12.50 -4.42 -9.34
CA SER A 160 13.07 -5.58 -8.64
C SER A 160 14.52 -5.89 -9.05
N ALA A 161 15.28 -4.91 -9.54
CA ALA A 161 16.65 -5.11 -9.99
C ALA A 161 17.66 -5.33 -8.83
N ASN A 162 17.41 -4.67 -7.69
CA ASN A 162 18.33 -4.57 -6.57
C ASN A 162 17.99 -5.55 -5.45
N LEU A 163 18.97 -5.97 -4.66
CA LEU A 163 18.72 -6.64 -3.37
C LEU A 163 17.85 -5.76 -2.47
N VAL A 164 18.21 -4.47 -2.36
CA VAL A 164 17.44 -3.44 -1.69
C VAL A 164 17.33 -2.25 -2.63
N GLY A 165 16.13 -1.99 -3.14
CA GLY A 165 15.87 -1.02 -4.22
C GLY A 165 15.55 0.39 -3.74
N GLY A 166 15.20 0.58 -2.47
CA GLY A 166 14.84 1.89 -1.92
C GLY A 166 13.42 1.99 -1.38
N ARG A 167 13.02 3.20 -0.99
CA ARG A 167 11.69 3.45 -0.39
C ARG A 167 10.61 3.51 -1.46
N GLY A 168 9.49 2.85 -1.19
CA GLY A 168 8.22 3.04 -1.90
C GLY A 168 7.33 4.07 -1.20
N VAL A 169 6.38 4.63 -1.92
CA VAL A 169 5.43 5.63 -1.43
C VAL A 169 3.99 5.21 -1.69
N THR A 170 3.10 5.45 -0.73
CA THR A 170 1.66 5.27 -0.93
C THR A 170 1.05 6.58 -1.41
N LEU A 171 0.28 6.53 -2.48
CA LEU A 171 -0.38 7.67 -3.12
C LEU A 171 -1.90 7.52 -3.05
N LYS A 172 -2.61 8.65 -2.92
CA LYS A 172 -4.02 8.80 -3.27
C LYS A 172 -4.11 9.02 -4.77
N ASN A 173 -4.99 8.32 -5.44
CA ASN A 173 -5.13 8.41 -6.89
C ASN A 173 -6.04 9.57 -7.30
N LEU A 174 -5.54 10.78 -7.10
CA LEU A 174 -6.16 12.02 -7.57
C LEU A 174 -5.16 12.80 -8.42
N PRO A 175 -5.59 13.39 -9.54
CA PRO A 175 -4.73 14.24 -10.37
C PRO A 175 -4.11 15.37 -9.55
N ALA A 176 -2.80 15.56 -9.69
CA ALA A 176 -2.06 16.62 -9.01
C ALA A 176 -0.82 17.04 -9.83
N THR A 177 -0.26 18.19 -9.52
CA THR A 177 0.94 18.69 -10.18
C THR A 177 2.22 18.10 -9.59
N THR A 178 2.18 17.70 -8.31
CA THR A 178 3.36 17.16 -7.60
C THR A 178 3.01 15.87 -6.88
N TYR A 179 4.00 15.00 -6.69
CA TYR A 179 3.79 13.76 -5.94
C TYR A 179 3.40 14.02 -4.48
N GLN A 180 3.89 15.12 -3.86
CA GLN A 180 3.50 15.46 -2.49
C GLN A 180 2.00 15.71 -2.36
N ALA A 181 1.38 16.27 -3.40
CA ALA A 181 -0.07 16.48 -3.42
C ALA A 181 -0.87 15.18 -3.66
N MET A 182 -0.21 14.11 -4.12
CA MET A 182 -0.77 12.75 -4.21
C MET A 182 -0.41 11.88 -3.00
N LYS A 183 0.65 12.21 -2.27
CA LYS A 183 1.18 11.37 -1.19
C LYS A 183 0.12 11.15 -0.11
N PHE A 184 -0.18 9.89 0.18
CA PHE A 184 -1.16 9.52 1.20
C PHE A 184 -0.70 10.07 2.57
N PRO A 185 -1.52 10.89 3.26
CA PRO A 185 -1.10 11.52 4.51
C PRO A 185 -0.67 10.48 5.55
N ASP A 186 0.48 10.67 6.19
CA ASP A 186 1.04 9.83 7.27
C ASP A 186 1.08 8.32 6.97
N ALA A 187 1.04 7.90 5.71
CA ALA A 187 1.27 6.50 5.37
C ALA A 187 2.74 6.15 5.59
N PRO A 188 3.05 4.99 6.19
CA PRO A 188 4.43 4.54 6.29
C PRO A 188 5.02 4.28 4.90
N TRP A 189 6.33 4.50 4.73
CA TRP A 189 7.01 4.06 3.51
C TRP A 189 7.08 2.54 3.42
N GLY A 190 7.14 2.04 2.18
CA GLY A 190 7.60 0.70 1.90
C GLY A 190 9.12 0.67 1.72
N LEU A 191 9.78 -0.44 2.05
CA LEU A 191 11.13 -0.75 1.58
C LEU A 191 11.02 -1.84 0.53
N LYS A 192 11.38 -1.56 -0.71
CA LYS A 192 11.43 -2.57 -1.76
C LYS A 192 12.71 -3.38 -1.67
N MET A 193 12.54 -4.69 -1.58
CA MET A 193 13.62 -5.67 -1.72
C MET A 193 13.28 -6.67 -2.84
N ALA A 194 14.29 -7.38 -3.34
CA ALA A 194 14.07 -8.45 -4.29
C ALA A 194 14.97 -9.64 -4.01
N CYS A 195 14.39 -10.84 -4.01
CA CYS A 195 15.10 -12.12 -4.00
C CYS A 195 15.22 -12.70 -5.44
N GLY A 196 15.82 -13.86 -5.56
CA GLY A 196 15.76 -14.66 -6.76
C GLY A 196 16.71 -14.26 -7.87
N GLU A 197 16.24 -14.46 -9.11
CA GLU A 197 17.07 -14.31 -10.29
C GLU A 197 17.34 -12.84 -10.66
N ASN A 198 16.45 -11.92 -10.31
CA ASN A 198 16.56 -10.55 -10.79
C ASN A 198 17.86 -9.87 -10.33
N PRO A 199 18.22 -9.79 -9.04
CA PRO A 199 19.48 -9.19 -8.62
C PRO A 199 20.72 -9.90 -9.20
N LYS A 200 20.74 -11.24 -9.19
CA LYS A 200 21.87 -11.99 -9.75
C LYS A 200 22.02 -11.82 -11.26
N ARG A 201 20.92 -11.66 -12.01
CA ARG A 201 20.94 -11.37 -13.42
C ARG A 201 21.47 -9.96 -13.71
N VAL A 202 20.98 -8.96 -12.99
CA VAL A 202 21.37 -7.57 -13.20
C VAL A 202 22.85 -7.36 -12.84
N TYR A 203 23.28 -7.83 -11.69
CA TYR A 203 24.65 -7.58 -11.20
C TYR A 203 25.62 -8.67 -11.63
N GLY A 204 25.32 -9.94 -11.44
CA GLY A 204 26.20 -11.04 -11.80
C GLY A 204 26.37 -11.17 -13.30
N ALA A 205 25.29 -11.50 -14.01
CA ALA A 205 25.34 -11.69 -15.47
C ALA A 205 25.52 -10.37 -16.23
N GLY A 206 24.84 -9.31 -15.80
CA GLY A 206 24.82 -8.04 -16.54
C GLY A 206 26.05 -7.16 -16.28
N LYS A 207 26.62 -7.15 -15.06
CA LYS A 207 27.71 -6.25 -14.66
C LYS A 207 28.99 -6.98 -14.19
N GLY A 208 28.99 -8.30 -14.10
CA GLY A 208 30.14 -9.06 -13.60
C GLY A 208 30.49 -8.79 -12.13
N THR A 209 29.52 -8.37 -11.30
CA THR A 209 29.70 -8.03 -9.89
C THR A 209 28.77 -8.86 -8.99
N ALA A 210 28.99 -8.82 -7.68
CA ALA A 210 28.08 -9.46 -6.72
C ALA A 210 26.74 -8.71 -6.65
N PRO A 211 25.60 -9.42 -6.45
CA PRO A 211 25.50 -10.89 -6.34
C PRO A 211 25.41 -11.58 -7.71
N ALA A 212 26.04 -12.75 -7.85
CA ALA A 212 25.94 -13.60 -9.03
C ALA A 212 25.16 -14.91 -8.77
N THR A 213 24.85 -15.21 -7.51
CA THR A 213 24.17 -16.41 -7.06
C THR A 213 23.15 -16.08 -5.97
N ARG A 214 22.23 -17.02 -5.65
CA ARG A 214 21.33 -16.90 -4.49
C ARG A 214 22.08 -16.86 -3.17
N MET A 215 23.21 -17.57 -3.06
CA MET A 215 24.12 -17.44 -1.91
C MET A 215 24.64 -16.00 -1.78
N GLY A 216 25.03 -15.39 -2.91
CA GLY A 216 25.43 -13.99 -2.96
C GLY A 216 24.31 -13.01 -2.61
N ASN A 217 23.06 -13.30 -2.98
CA ASN A 217 21.91 -12.52 -2.55
C ASN A 217 21.82 -12.47 -1.02
N VAL A 218 21.83 -13.65 -0.36
CA VAL A 218 21.74 -13.76 1.11
C VAL A 218 22.91 -13.05 1.78
N ALA A 219 24.14 -13.25 1.29
CA ALA A 219 25.32 -12.56 1.82
C ALA A 219 25.19 -11.04 1.72
N GLY A 220 24.65 -10.54 0.59
CA GLY A 220 24.43 -9.11 0.38
C GLY A 220 23.38 -8.50 1.32
N TYR A 221 22.26 -9.19 1.56
CA TYR A 221 21.28 -8.75 2.56
C TYR A 221 21.88 -8.70 3.95
N ARG A 222 22.55 -9.79 4.36
CA ARG A 222 23.15 -9.85 5.70
C ARG A 222 24.16 -8.74 5.92
N ALA A 223 25.04 -8.48 4.95
CA ALA A 223 25.99 -7.37 5.03
C ALA A 223 25.28 -6.03 5.24
N ALA A 224 24.24 -5.73 4.44
CA ALA A 224 23.49 -4.48 4.56
C ALA A 224 22.79 -4.31 5.91
N PHE A 225 22.19 -5.38 6.45
CA PHE A 225 21.51 -5.31 7.75
C PHE A 225 22.49 -5.34 8.94
N ILE A 226 23.68 -5.93 8.81
CA ILE A 226 24.76 -5.81 9.80
C ILE A 226 25.19 -4.34 9.90
N ASP A 227 25.49 -3.69 8.76
CA ASP A 227 25.86 -2.27 8.70
C ASP A 227 24.79 -1.38 9.36
N ALA A 228 23.51 -1.68 9.08
CA ALA A 228 22.40 -0.94 9.67
C ALA A 228 22.26 -1.17 11.18
N SER A 229 22.48 -2.38 11.66
CA SER A 229 22.46 -2.71 13.10
C SER A 229 23.56 -1.98 13.86
N GLU A 230 24.78 -1.95 13.29
CA GLU A 230 25.89 -1.17 13.85
C GLU A 230 25.59 0.33 13.85
N TYR A 231 24.98 0.82 12.76
CA TYR A 231 24.58 2.22 12.66
C TYR A 231 23.55 2.59 13.74
N ILE A 232 22.56 1.73 13.99
CA ILE A 232 21.59 1.91 15.07
C ILE A 232 22.32 1.98 16.42
N ALA A 233 23.20 1.01 16.71
CA ALA A 233 23.93 0.95 17.96
C ALA A 233 24.77 2.21 18.22
N LYS A 234 25.53 2.67 17.21
CA LYS A 234 26.35 3.89 17.29
C LYS A 234 25.49 5.16 17.49
N ASN A 235 24.32 5.20 16.90
CA ASN A 235 23.44 6.35 16.93
C ASN A 235 22.42 6.31 18.06
N SER A 236 22.15 5.20 18.72
CA SER A 236 21.27 5.08 19.89
C SER A 236 21.96 5.40 21.21
N ALA A 237 23.30 5.40 21.25
CA ALA A 237 24.04 5.80 22.43
C ALA A 237 23.74 7.28 22.75
N ALA A 238 23.22 7.56 23.95
CA ALA A 238 23.02 8.92 24.41
C ALA A 238 24.36 9.68 24.35
N PRO A 239 24.37 10.98 23.99
CA PRO A 239 25.59 11.76 23.98
C PRO A 239 26.24 11.69 25.37
N VAL A 240 27.41 11.07 25.46
CA VAL A 240 28.18 11.02 26.69
C VAL A 240 28.56 12.47 27.03
N LYS A 241 27.89 13.07 28.03
CA LYS A 241 28.31 14.36 28.58
C LYS A 241 29.72 14.18 29.12
N ARG A 242 30.75 14.47 28.30
CA ARG A 242 32.11 14.58 28.79
C ARG A 242 32.11 15.73 29.79
N LYS A 243 32.27 15.41 31.11
CA LYS A 243 32.56 16.41 32.15
C LYS A 243 33.81 17.14 31.70
N ARG A 244 33.70 18.42 31.34
CA ARG A 244 34.85 19.30 31.13
C ARG A 244 35.69 19.25 32.42
N ARG A 245 36.86 18.66 32.37
CA ARG A 245 37.88 18.91 33.38
C ARG A 245 38.34 20.34 33.19
N PHE A 246 38.10 21.16 34.21
CA PHE A 246 38.63 22.50 34.29
C PHE A 246 40.17 22.46 34.21
N GLY A 247 40.76 23.19 33.27
CA GLY A 247 42.18 23.45 33.19
C GLY A 247 42.77 23.17 31.79
N GLY A 248 42.99 24.24 31.00
CA GLY A 248 43.71 24.17 29.70
C GLY A 248 43.10 25.13 28.68
N ASN A 249 43.79 26.26 28.52
CA ASN A 249 43.52 27.26 27.47
C ASN A 249 44.18 26.73 26.19
N ASP A 250 43.37 26.28 25.20
CA ASP A 250 43.85 26.17 23.81
C ASP A 250 42.62 26.37 22.88
N GLY A 251 42.75 27.43 22.06
CA GLY A 251 41.78 27.82 21.09
C GLY A 251 41.68 26.81 19.93
N GLY A 252 40.57 26.13 19.85
CA GLY A 252 40.21 25.23 18.75
C GLY A 252 38.72 24.95 18.89
N ASP A 253 37.92 25.70 18.14
CA ASP A 253 36.49 25.52 18.04
C ASP A 253 36.20 24.21 17.29
N SER A 254 36.11 23.10 18.04
CA SER A 254 35.54 21.85 17.59
C SER A 254 34.31 21.57 18.41
N SER A 255 33.18 22.12 18.00
CA SER A 255 31.86 21.67 18.39
C SER A 255 31.71 20.20 17.97
N GLY A 256 32.20 19.29 18.80
CA GLY A 256 32.06 17.87 18.60
C GLY A 256 30.60 17.46 18.72
N ASP A 257 29.88 17.55 17.62
CA ASP A 257 28.64 16.81 17.44
C ASP A 257 29.00 15.31 17.51
N SER A 258 28.73 14.67 18.63
CA SER A 258 28.97 13.24 18.85
C SER A 258 27.88 12.34 18.19
N GLY A 259 27.05 12.92 17.36
CA GLY A 259 26.17 12.20 16.44
C GLY A 259 26.97 11.75 15.22
N GLY A 260 27.07 10.45 14.94
CA GLY A 260 27.71 9.92 13.73
C GLY A 260 27.12 10.59 12.48
N LYS A 261 27.93 10.75 11.43
CA LYS A 261 27.49 11.29 10.13
C LYS A 261 26.25 10.53 9.66
N ARG A 262 25.21 11.26 9.29
CA ARG A 262 23.96 10.69 8.75
C ARG A 262 24.25 9.95 7.44
N ASP A 263 23.72 8.74 7.31
CA ASP A 263 23.76 7.92 6.09
C ASP A 263 22.33 7.55 5.69
N LEU A 264 21.88 8.08 4.54
CA LEU A 264 20.49 7.90 4.07
C LEU A 264 20.15 6.44 3.74
N LYS A 265 21.11 5.65 3.33
CA LYS A 265 20.93 4.22 3.08
C LYS A 265 20.71 3.48 4.41
N LEU A 266 21.56 3.75 5.40
CA LEU A 266 21.46 3.14 6.73
C LEU A 266 20.24 3.67 7.50
N ASP A 267 19.83 4.93 7.33
CA ASP A 267 18.57 5.46 7.86
C ASP A 267 17.38 4.62 7.40
N THR A 268 17.30 4.29 6.11
CA THR A 268 16.19 3.49 5.56
C THR A 268 16.20 2.06 6.11
N LEU A 269 17.35 1.40 6.16
CA LEU A 269 17.48 0.05 6.72
C LEU A 269 17.21 0.01 8.22
N ALA A 270 17.66 1.04 8.96
CA ALA A 270 17.37 1.19 10.38
C ALA A 270 15.87 1.36 10.63
N GLY A 271 15.19 2.17 9.82
CA GLY A 271 13.74 2.32 9.88
C GLY A 271 12.99 1.01 9.61
N ALA A 272 13.50 0.16 8.73
CA ALA A 272 12.95 -1.18 8.49
C ALA A 272 13.14 -2.10 9.71
N ILE A 273 14.33 -2.12 10.32
CA ILE A 273 14.62 -2.91 11.54
C ILE A 273 13.71 -2.44 12.69
N GLN A 274 13.49 -1.14 12.84
CA GLN A 274 12.65 -0.58 13.90
C GLN A 274 11.14 -0.71 13.64
N GLY A 275 10.74 -1.13 12.42
CA GLY A 275 9.35 -1.31 12.03
C GLY A 275 8.63 -0.05 11.56
N ASP A 276 9.34 1.08 11.42
CA ASP A 276 8.80 2.34 10.91
C ASP A 276 8.63 2.33 9.38
N ILE A 277 9.39 1.49 8.69
CA ILE A 277 9.31 1.26 7.23
C ILE A 277 8.87 -0.18 7.00
N ARG A 278 7.85 -0.38 6.18
CA ARG A 278 7.26 -1.69 5.89
C ARG A 278 8.03 -2.41 4.79
N VAL A 279 8.49 -3.62 5.05
CA VAL A 279 9.33 -4.35 4.09
C VAL A 279 8.46 -5.12 3.09
N HIS A 280 8.63 -4.82 1.80
CA HIS A 280 7.95 -5.43 0.67
C HIS A 280 8.96 -6.15 -0.22
N ILE A 281 8.82 -7.46 -0.39
CA ILE A 281 9.84 -8.29 -1.03
C ILE A 281 9.28 -8.95 -2.29
N HIS A 282 9.85 -8.60 -3.46
CA HIS A 282 9.69 -9.39 -4.67
C HIS A 282 10.33 -10.76 -4.49
N CYS A 283 9.55 -11.83 -4.55
CA CYS A 283 10.05 -13.20 -4.40
C CYS A 283 9.06 -14.19 -5.02
N TYR A 284 9.55 -15.16 -5.81
CA TYR A 284 8.68 -16.14 -6.46
C TYR A 284 8.63 -17.47 -5.73
N ARG A 285 9.79 -18.01 -5.35
CA ARG A 285 9.95 -19.38 -4.86
C ARG A 285 9.70 -19.48 -3.36
N ALA A 286 9.12 -20.60 -2.94
CA ALA A 286 8.81 -20.85 -1.53
C ALA A 286 10.08 -20.94 -0.66
N ASP A 287 11.13 -21.62 -1.14
CA ASP A 287 12.41 -21.75 -0.40
C ASP A 287 13.10 -20.41 -0.18
N GLU A 288 13.01 -19.48 -1.16
CA GLU A 288 13.59 -18.16 -1.03
C GLU A 288 12.73 -17.26 -0.11
N MET A 289 11.40 -17.33 -0.18
CA MET A 289 10.51 -16.65 0.77
C MET A 289 10.78 -17.13 2.20
N ALA A 290 10.94 -18.44 2.41
CA ALA A 290 11.29 -19.01 3.71
C ALA A 290 12.64 -18.46 4.23
N THR A 291 13.66 -18.40 3.37
CA THR A 291 14.97 -17.81 3.70
C THR A 291 14.85 -16.34 4.09
N MET A 292 14.00 -15.55 3.38
CA MET A 292 13.78 -14.14 3.72
C MET A 292 13.04 -13.95 5.04
N LEU A 293 12.13 -14.86 5.41
CA LEU A 293 11.50 -14.86 6.73
C LEU A 293 12.50 -15.17 7.85
N ASP A 294 13.43 -16.11 7.62
CA ASP A 294 14.49 -16.42 8.58
C ASP A 294 15.47 -15.24 8.72
N LEU A 295 15.81 -14.57 7.62
CA LEU A 295 16.59 -13.33 7.63
C LEU A 295 15.89 -12.21 8.41
N ALA A 296 14.58 -12.07 8.24
CA ALA A 296 13.78 -11.09 8.98
C ALA A 296 13.86 -11.34 10.50
N LYS A 297 13.84 -12.61 10.93
CA LYS A 297 14.04 -12.99 12.34
C LYS A 297 15.46 -12.71 12.83
N GLU A 298 16.49 -12.98 12.01
CA GLU A 298 17.90 -12.72 12.35
C GLU A 298 18.12 -11.25 12.68
N PHE A 299 17.53 -10.32 11.91
CA PHE A 299 17.76 -8.88 12.05
C PHE A 299 16.64 -8.10 12.73
N GLY A 300 15.51 -8.74 13.04
CA GLY A 300 14.40 -8.15 13.79
C GLY A 300 13.46 -7.29 12.96
N PHE A 301 13.55 -7.26 11.62
CA PHE A 301 12.58 -6.57 10.79
C PHE A 301 11.35 -7.45 10.49
N LYS A 302 10.25 -6.82 10.07
CA LYS A 302 9.02 -7.52 9.70
C LYS A 302 8.74 -7.38 8.22
N VAL A 303 8.49 -8.52 7.56
CA VAL A 303 7.99 -8.53 6.18
C VAL A 303 6.51 -8.17 6.19
N ALA A 304 6.14 -7.11 5.48
CA ALA A 304 4.73 -6.71 5.30
C ALA A 304 4.05 -7.59 4.25
N ALA A 305 4.72 -7.78 3.10
CA ALA A 305 4.21 -8.62 2.03
C ALA A 305 5.33 -9.21 1.17
N PHE A 306 5.13 -10.45 0.71
CA PHE A 306 5.80 -10.96 -0.48
C PHE A 306 4.98 -10.61 -1.71
N HIS A 307 5.68 -10.12 -2.74
CA HIS A 307 5.08 -9.75 -4.01
C HIS A 307 5.36 -10.80 -5.07
N HIS A 308 4.37 -11.03 -5.93
CA HIS A 308 4.32 -12.08 -6.94
C HIS A 308 4.14 -13.48 -6.35
N GLY A 309 4.99 -13.89 -5.42
CA GLY A 309 4.83 -15.07 -4.59
C GLY A 309 4.23 -16.29 -5.31
N VAL A 310 4.77 -16.63 -6.50
CA VAL A 310 4.17 -17.65 -7.39
C VAL A 310 3.99 -19.00 -6.69
N GLU A 311 4.87 -19.30 -5.74
CA GLU A 311 4.81 -20.50 -4.90
C GLU A 311 4.34 -20.22 -3.46
N ALA A 312 3.68 -19.08 -3.19
CA ALA A 312 3.25 -18.72 -1.83
C ALA A 312 2.28 -19.73 -1.22
N TYR A 313 1.50 -20.43 -2.06
CA TYR A 313 0.61 -21.49 -1.62
C TYR A 313 1.31 -22.62 -0.84
N LYS A 314 2.61 -22.87 -1.10
CA LYS A 314 3.42 -23.85 -0.37
C LYS A 314 3.77 -23.41 1.05
N LEU A 315 3.64 -22.10 1.34
CA LEU A 315 3.97 -21.47 2.63
C LEU A 315 2.76 -20.79 3.28
N ALA A 316 1.54 -21.03 2.82
CA ALA A 316 0.34 -20.34 3.26
C ALA A 316 0.19 -20.28 4.79
N ASP A 317 0.37 -21.43 5.49
CA ASP A 317 0.27 -21.51 6.95
C ASP A 317 1.37 -20.69 7.65
N ARG A 318 2.59 -20.71 7.13
CA ARG A 318 3.72 -19.93 7.68
C ARG A 318 3.50 -18.42 7.50
N LEU A 319 3.04 -18.00 6.32
CA LEU A 319 2.71 -16.59 6.06
C LEU A 319 1.64 -16.09 7.01
N ALA A 320 0.57 -16.86 7.20
CA ALA A 320 -0.51 -16.52 8.12
C ALA A 320 -0.03 -16.46 9.58
N ALA A 321 0.77 -17.45 10.03
CA ALA A 321 1.31 -17.50 11.39
C ALA A 321 2.25 -16.33 11.70
N GLU A 322 3.03 -15.86 10.73
CA GLU A 322 3.93 -14.74 10.87
C GLU A 322 3.28 -13.38 10.54
N GLY A 323 2.00 -13.37 10.14
CA GLY A 323 1.24 -12.17 9.83
C GLY A 323 1.66 -11.46 8.56
N VAL A 324 2.28 -12.19 7.62
CA VAL A 324 2.81 -11.69 6.35
C VAL A 324 1.76 -11.80 5.26
N CYS A 325 1.57 -10.74 4.48
CA CYS A 325 0.67 -10.77 3.33
C CYS A 325 1.31 -11.40 2.09
N GLY A 326 0.50 -12.06 1.27
CA GLY A 326 0.84 -12.48 -0.08
C GLY A 326 0.19 -11.54 -1.09
N ALA A 327 0.95 -10.66 -1.73
CA ALA A 327 0.47 -9.85 -2.85
C ALA A 327 0.79 -10.59 -4.15
N LEU A 328 -0.26 -11.17 -4.76
CA LEU A 328 -0.12 -12.25 -5.72
C LEU A 328 -0.81 -11.93 -7.04
N TRP A 329 -0.36 -12.56 -8.12
CA TRP A 329 -1.05 -12.55 -9.42
C TRP A 329 -2.10 -13.66 -9.49
N ALA A 330 -3.16 -13.39 -10.24
CA ALA A 330 -4.22 -14.36 -10.46
C ALA A 330 -3.78 -15.52 -11.38
N ASP A 331 -3.02 -15.23 -12.43
CA ASP A 331 -2.71 -16.21 -13.47
C ASP A 331 -1.38 -15.97 -14.21
N TRP A 332 -0.47 -15.17 -13.66
CA TRP A 332 0.84 -14.94 -14.28
C TRP A 332 1.83 -16.03 -13.85
N TRP A 333 2.10 -16.96 -14.73
CA TRP A 333 3.00 -18.08 -14.51
C TRP A 333 3.78 -18.45 -15.78
N GLY A 334 4.86 -19.21 -15.64
CA GLY A 334 5.58 -19.83 -16.74
C GLY A 334 6.36 -18.89 -17.67
N PHE A 335 6.30 -17.56 -17.48
CA PHE A 335 7.01 -16.59 -18.32
C PHE A 335 8.51 -16.54 -18.05
N LYS A 336 8.97 -17.16 -16.98
CA LYS A 336 10.36 -17.42 -16.62
C LYS A 336 10.46 -18.61 -15.68
N MET A 337 11.66 -19.18 -15.53
CA MET A 337 11.86 -20.42 -14.76
C MET A 337 11.44 -20.30 -13.29
N GLU A 338 11.64 -19.17 -12.64
CA GLU A 338 11.19 -18.95 -11.27
C GLU A 338 9.66 -18.90 -11.10
N ALA A 339 8.94 -18.64 -12.18
CA ALA A 339 7.47 -18.61 -12.22
C ALA A 339 6.87 -19.89 -12.78
N PHE A 340 7.66 -20.94 -12.98
CA PHE A 340 7.21 -22.17 -13.65
C PHE A 340 6.16 -22.94 -12.84
N ASP A 341 6.30 -22.97 -11.51
CA ASP A 341 5.45 -23.74 -10.61
C ASP A 341 4.23 -22.92 -10.08
N GLY A 342 3.82 -21.92 -10.84
CA GLY A 342 2.63 -21.12 -10.55
C GLY A 342 1.34 -21.89 -10.81
N ILE A 343 0.36 -21.67 -9.95
CA ILE A 343 -0.99 -22.23 -10.09
C ILE A 343 -2.04 -21.13 -9.94
N GLN A 344 -3.16 -21.27 -10.62
CA GLN A 344 -4.24 -20.28 -10.59
C GLN A 344 -4.96 -20.19 -9.21
N GLU A 345 -4.86 -21.24 -8.40
CA GLU A 345 -5.43 -21.36 -7.07
C GLU A 345 -4.56 -20.73 -5.96
N ASN A 346 -3.39 -20.19 -6.31
CA ASN A 346 -2.39 -19.67 -5.35
C ASN A 346 -3.01 -18.73 -4.32
N ILE A 347 -3.74 -17.69 -4.77
CA ILE A 347 -4.38 -16.70 -3.88
C ILE A 347 -5.41 -17.38 -2.97
N ALA A 348 -6.24 -18.26 -3.53
CA ALA A 348 -7.25 -18.98 -2.78
C ALA A 348 -6.65 -19.89 -1.70
N LEU A 349 -5.49 -20.52 -1.99
CA LEU A 349 -4.77 -21.35 -1.03
C LEU A 349 -4.10 -20.51 0.07
N VAL A 350 -3.50 -19.38 -0.29
CA VAL A 350 -2.89 -18.44 0.69
C VAL A 350 -3.96 -17.81 1.60
N ASP A 351 -5.18 -17.67 1.10
CA ASP A 351 -6.29 -17.10 1.85
C ASP A 351 -6.98 -18.07 2.84
N ARG A 352 -6.70 -19.38 2.74
CA ARG A 352 -7.37 -20.42 3.58
C ARG A 352 -7.03 -20.38 5.07
N PRO A 353 -5.77 -20.18 5.49
CA PRO A 353 -5.45 -20.19 6.91
C PRO A 353 -6.15 -19.05 7.65
N ALA A 354 -6.47 -19.30 8.93
CA ALA A 354 -6.95 -18.22 9.80
C ALA A 354 -5.91 -17.08 9.87
N ASN A 355 -6.39 -15.83 9.91
CA ASN A 355 -5.56 -14.62 9.91
C ASN A 355 -4.70 -14.41 8.64
N SER A 356 -5.00 -15.13 7.57
CA SER A 356 -4.36 -14.92 6.27
C SER A 356 -4.48 -13.47 5.77
N CYS A 357 -3.61 -13.13 4.82
CA CYS A 357 -3.63 -11.83 4.19
C CYS A 357 -3.26 -12.01 2.71
N ALA A 358 -4.20 -12.55 1.91
CA ALA A 358 -4.06 -12.64 0.47
C ALA A 358 -4.48 -11.33 -0.19
N ILE A 359 -3.74 -10.89 -1.20
CA ILE A 359 -3.97 -9.65 -1.95
C ILE A 359 -3.81 -9.96 -3.44
N VAL A 360 -4.68 -9.38 -4.26
CA VAL A 360 -4.50 -9.32 -5.71
C VAL A 360 -3.81 -8.02 -6.05
N HIS A 361 -2.69 -8.08 -6.77
CA HIS A 361 -1.91 -6.89 -7.15
C HIS A 361 -1.66 -6.82 -8.65
N SER A 362 -1.20 -5.67 -9.15
CA SER A 362 -1.01 -5.46 -10.59
C SER A 362 0.41 -5.75 -11.09
N ASP A 363 1.41 -4.99 -10.68
CA ASP A 363 2.75 -4.92 -11.28
C ASP A 363 2.73 -4.60 -12.81
N SER A 364 1.62 -4.06 -13.28
CA SER A 364 1.38 -3.78 -14.69
C SER A 364 0.50 -2.55 -14.85
N PRO A 365 0.83 -1.62 -15.75
CA PRO A 365 0.03 -0.43 -16.01
C PRO A 365 -1.33 -0.77 -16.66
N GLU A 366 -1.44 -1.92 -17.33
CA GLU A 366 -2.69 -2.44 -17.89
C GLU A 366 -3.46 -3.26 -16.86
N GLY A 367 -2.75 -4.07 -16.05
CA GLY A 367 -3.35 -4.94 -15.03
C GLY A 367 -4.04 -4.16 -13.93
N ILE A 368 -3.47 -3.02 -13.50
CA ILE A 368 -4.04 -2.16 -12.45
C ILE A 368 -5.45 -1.65 -12.79
N GLN A 369 -5.77 -1.51 -14.07
CA GLN A 369 -7.07 -1.00 -14.53
C GLN A 369 -8.23 -1.99 -14.34
N ARG A 370 -7.95 -3.25 -13.96
CA ARG A 370 -8.94 -4.33 -13.90
C ARG A 370 -8.68 -5.36 -12.82
N LEU A 371 -8.17 -4.92 -11.67
CA LEU A 371 -7.90 -5.79 -10.52
C LEU A 371 -9.14 -6.56 -10.03
N ASN A 372 -10.33 -6.00 -10.19
CA ASN A 372 -11.59 -6.69 -9.93
C ASN A 372 -11.76 -7.95 -10.80
N GLN A 373 -11.36 -7.90 -12.08
CA GLN A 373 -11.41 -9.06 -12.99
C GLN A 373 -10.32 -10.07 -12.64
N GLU A 374 -9.14 -9.62 -12.20
CA GLU A 374 -8.10 -10.52 -11.71
C GLU A 374 -8.59 -11.31 -10.48
N ALA A 375 -9.25 -10.66 -9.52
CA ALA A 375 -9.88 -11.35 -8.38
C ALA A 375 -10.99 -12.32 -8.83
N ALA A 376 -11.78 -11.97 -9.86
CA ALA A 376 -12.80 -12.85 -10.41
C ALA A 376 -12.21 -14.16 -11.00
N LYS A 377 -11.04 -14.09 -11.62
CA LYS A 377 -10.33 -15.30 -12.12
C LYS A 377 -9.99 -16.26 -10.96
N VAL A 378 -9.55 -15.73 -9.82
CA VAL A 378 -9.23 -16.52 -8.62
C VAL A 378 -10.48 -17.24 -8.10
N ILE A 379 -11.61 -16.53 -7.99
CA ILE A 379 -12.89 -17.14 -7.57
C ILE A 379 -13.27 -18.28 -8.51
N ALA A 380 -13.14 -18.05 -9.82
CA ALA A 380 -13.48 -19.05 -10.83
C ALA A 380 -12.55 -20.27 -10.78
N SER A 381 -11.24 -20.09 -10.58
CA SER A 381 -10.28 -21.21 -10.51
C SER A 381 -10.46 -22.02 -9.24
N ALA A 382 -10.65 -21.38 -8.08
CA ALA A 382 -10.95 -22.07 -6.83
C ALA A 382 -12.22 -22.95 -6.94
N ARG A 383 -13.28 -22.42 -7.58
CA ARG A 383 -14.50 -23.19 -7.83
C ARG A 383 -14.23 -24.42 -8.71
N ARG A 384 -13.48 -24.24 -9.82
CA ARG A 384 -13.12 -25.37 -10.72
C ARG A 384 -12.29 -26.43 -10.01
N ALA A 385 -11.42 -26.01 -9.08
CA ALA A 385 -10.60 -26.91 -8.29
C ALA A 385 -11.34 -27.58 -7.11
N GLY A 386 -12.64 -27.33 -6.93
CA GLY A 386 -13.43 -27.92 -5.85
C GLY A 386 -13.08 -27.38 -4.46
N MET A 387 -12.51 -26.18 -4.36
CA MET A 387 -12.10 -25.56 -3.10
C MET A 387 -13.25 -24.94 -2.30
N GLY A 388 -14.49 -25.08 -2.76
CA GLY A 388 -15.67 -24.46 -2.19
C GLY A 388 -15.99 -23.11 -2.83
N GLU A 389 -17.00 -22.43 -2.28
CA GLU A 389 -17.42 -21.11 -2.74
C GLU A 389 -16.62 -20.02 -2.03
N ILE A 390 -16.04 -19.12 -2.79
CA ILE A 390 -15.48 -17.86 -2.29
C ILE A 390 -16.51 -16.79 -2.61
N THR A 391 -17.11 -16.21 -1.58
CA THR A 391 -18.16 -15.21 -1.74
C THR A 391 -17.61 -13.83 -2.14
N PRO A 392 -18.39 -12.97 -2.82
CA PRO A 392 -17.96 -11.62 -3.18
C PRO A 392 -17.54 -10.77 -1.98
N GLU A 393 -18.27 -10.83 -0.86
CA GLU A 393 -17.95 -10.11 0.37
C GLU A 393 -16.65 -10.58 1.03
N HIS A 394 -16.23 -11.82 0.80
CA HIS A 394 -14.92 -12.30 1.21
C HIS A 394 -13.83 -11.80 0.25
N ALA A 395 -14.02 -12.00 -1.05
CA ALA A 395 -13.04 -11.70 -2.07
C ALA A 395 -12.70 -10.21 -2.19
N ILE A 396 -13.64 -9.30 -1.89
CA ILE A 396 -13.37 -7.86 -1.96
C ILE A 396 -12.24 -7.43 -1.02
N ARG A 397 -12.01 -8.16 0.07
CA ARG A 397 -10.92 -7.92 1.02
C ARG A 397 -9.54 -8.02 0.38
N TRP A 398 -9.38 -8.86 -0.65
CA TRP A 398 -8.12 -9.01 -1.39
C TRP A 398 -7.70 -7.74 -2.13
N LEU A 399 -8.66 -6.89 -2.44
CA LEU A 399 -8.50 -5.63 -3.19
C LEU A 399 -8.55 -4.39 -2.29
N THR A 400 -8.93 -4.53 -1.02
CA THR A 400 -9.28 -3.41 -0.15
C THR A 400 -8.66 -3.56 1.24
N ALA A 401 -9.30 -4.22 2.18
CA ALA A 401 -8.87 -4.32 3.57
C ALA A 401 -7.49 -4.98 3.74
N ASN A 402 -7.21 -6.08 3.03
CA ASN A 402 -5.91 -6.75 3.12
C ASN A 402 -4.79 -5.88 2.52
N ALA A 403 -5.08 -5.18 1.41
CA ALA A 403 -4.15 -4.24 0.80
C ALA A 403 -3.86 -3.07 1.75
N ALA A 404 -4.88 -2.48 2.38
CA ALA A 404 -4.71 -1.45 3.39
C ALA A 404 -3.85 -1.91 4.57
N ARG A 405 -4.06 -3.15 5.06
CA ARG A 405 -3.25 -3.78 6.12
C ARG A 405 -1.78 -3.90 5.71
N ALA A 406 -1.48 -4.35 4.49
CA ALA A 406 -0.10 -4.47 4.01
C ALA A 406 0.60 -3.11 3.97
N LEU A 407 -0.12 -2.04 3.63
CA LEU A 407 0.40 -0.68 3.58
C LEU A 407 0.42 0.04 4.95
N GLY A 408 -0.23 -0.50 5.99
CA GLY A 408 -0.35 0.13 7.30
C GLY A 408 -1.30 1.34 7.34
N ILE A 409 -2.31 1.34 6.49
CA ILE A 409 -3.33 2.40 6.39
C ILE A 409 -4.75 1.90 6.69
N GLU A 410 -4.88 0.68 7.22
CA GLU A 410 -6.15 0.00 7.49
C GLU A 410 -7.05 0.74 8.49
N GLN A 411 -6.48 1.58 9.33
CA GLN A 411 -7.25 2.43 10.25
C GLN A 411 -7.92 3.62 9.54
N ARG A 412 -7.52 3.90 8.30
CA ARG A 412 -7.94 5.10 7.56
C ARG A 412 -8.81 4.80 6.36
N THR A 413 -8.59 3.66 5.67
CA THR A 413 -9.28 3.28 4.44
C THR A 413 -9.33 1.76 4.27
N GLY A 414 -9.87 1.26 3.17
CA GLY A 414 -9.94 -0.17 2.83
C GLY A 414 -11.22 -0.86 3.27
N THR A 415 -12.07 -0.18 4.07
CA THR A 415 -13.42 -0.63 4.43
C THR A 415 -14.38 0.55 4.49
N LEU A 416 -15.70 0.27 4.41
CA LEU A 416 -16.75 1.30 4.53
C LEU A 416 -17.22 1.48 5.97
N GLU A 417 -16.30 1.41 6.94
CA GLU A 417 -16.63 1.67 8.33
C GLU A 417 -16.75 3.18 8.61
N PRO A 418 -17.69 3.60 9.48
CA PRO A 418 -17.85 5.00 9.85
C PRO A 418 -16.54 5.63 10.34
N GLY A 419 -16.25 6.84 9.85
CA GLY A 419 -15.05 7.61 10.18
C GLY A 419 -13.84 7.33 9.28
N LYS A 420 -13.83 6.27 8.48
CA LYS A 420 -12.78 6.04 7.48
C LYS A 420 -12.95 6.95 6.26
N MET A 421 -11.88 7.11 5.50
CA MET A 421 -11.86 7.88 4.27
C MET A 421 -12.93 7.37 3.31
N ALA A 422 -13.67 8.27 2.70
CA ALA A 422 -14.75 7.97 1.76
C ALA A 422 -14.18 7.62 0.37
N ASP A 423 -13.34 6.58 0.31
CA ASP A 423 -12.85 5.97 -0.92
C ASP A 423 -13.85 4.89 -1.33
N VAL A 424 -14.65 5.15 -2.36
CA VAL A 424 -15.81 4.33 -2.70
C VAL A 424 -15.93 4.13 -4.21
N VAL A 425 -16.27 2.92 -4.64
CA VAL A 425 -16.57 2.62 -6.04
C VAL A 425 -18.01 2.16 -6.19
N VAL A 426 -18.72 2.75 -7.14
CA VAL A 426 -20.04 2.30 -7.61
C VAL A 426 -19.84 1.52 -8.91
N TRP A 427 -20.26 0.27 -8.92
CA TRP A 427 -20.16 -0.63 -10.05
C TRP A 427 -21.52 -0.82 -10.73
N ASN A 428 -21.53 -1.05 -12.05
CA ASN A 428 -22.74 -1.35 -12.81
C ASN A 428 -23.37 -2.73 -12.49
N GLY A 429 -22.74 -3.53 -11.60
CA GLY A 429 -23.18 -4.85 -11.18
C GLY A 429 -22.11 -5.50 -10.29
N ASN A 430 -22.17 -6.82 -10.12
CA ASN A 430 -21.18 -7.56 -9.32
C ASN A 430 -19.75 -7.26 -9.79
N PRO A 431 -18.88 -6.68 -8.97
CA PRO A 431 -17.51 -6.30 -9.35
C PRO A 431 -16.68 -7.49 -9.86
N PHE A 432 -17.00 -8.71 -9.45
CA PHE A 432 -16.33 -9.94 -9.90
C PHE A 432 -16.92 -10.55 -11.19
N SER A 433 -17.72 -9.79 -11.93
CA SER A 433 -18.09 -10.12 -13.30
C SER A 433 -17.08 -9.52 -14.29
N SER A 434 -16.75 -10.25 -15.35
CA SER A 434 -15.90 -9.73 -16.45
C SER A 434 -16.57 -8.56 -17.20
N TYR A 435 -17.86 -8.34 -16.99
CA TYR A 435 -18.63 -7.20 -17.56
C TYR A 435 -18.76 -6.03 -16.60
N ALA A 436 -18.26 -6.18 -15.36
CA ALA A 436 -18.36 -5.10 -14.37
C ALA A 436 -17.44 -3.94 -14.70
N LEU A 437 -18.00 -2.75 -14.65
CA LEU A 437 -17.32 -1.49 -14.86
C LEU A 437 -17.57 -0.57 -13.66
N ALA A 438 -16.52 0.12 -13.19
CA ALA A 438 -16.72 1.22 -12.26
C ALA A 438 -17.48 2.34 -13.00
N GLU A 439 -18.63 2.74 -12.47
CA GLU A 439 -19.41 3.85 -13.00
C GLU A 439 -19.00 5.17 -12.35
N LYS A 440 -18.82 5.16 -11.04
CA LYS A 440 -18.39 6.32 -10.27
C LYS A 440 -17.31 5.91 -9.28
N VAL A 441 -16.30 6.75 -9.13
CA VAL A 441 -15.24 6.57 -8.14
C VAL A 441 -15.15 7.82 -7.28
N TYR A 442 -15.21 7.62 -5.97
CA TYR A 442 -15.06 8.67 -4.97
C TYR A 442 -13.73 8.50 -4.24
N VAL A 443 -13.01 9.60 -4.08
CA VAL A 443 -11.80 9.68 -3.28
C VAL A 443 -12.02 10.74 -2.21
N ASP A 444 -11.97 10.34 -0.94
CA ASP A 444 -12.37 11.21 0.18
C ASP A 444 -13.72 11.93 -0.06
N GLY A 445 -14.72 11.21 -0.59
CA GLY A 445 -16.05 11.72 -0.86
C GLY A 445 -16.19 12.60 -2.11
N PHE A 446 -15.08 13.05 -2.69
CA PHE A 446 -15.08 13.76 -3.97
C PHE A 446 -15.26 12.78 -5.12
N GLN A 447 -16.23 13.04 -6.00
CA GLN A 447 -16.45 12.22 -7.20
C GLN A 447 -15.32 12.49 -8.21
N ALA A 448 -14.26 11.68 -8.15
CA ALA A 448 -13.07 11.84 -8.97
C ALA A 448 -13.24 11.26 -10.39
N TYR A 449 -14.20 10.35 -10.57
CA TYR A 449 -14.49 9.75 -11.87
C TYR A 449 -15.98 9.48 -12.02
N ASP A 450 -16.51 9.75 -13.21
CA ASP A 450 -17.86 9.36 -13.66
C ASP A 450 -17.78 8.88 -15.11
N ARG A 451 -18.14 7.62 -15.34
CA ARG A 451 -18.13 7.03 -16.68
C ARG A 451 -19.11 7.69 -17.63
N GLY A 452 -20.23 8.18 -17.11
CA GLY A 452 -21.29 8.85 -17.86
C GLY A 452 -21.05 10.33 -18.14
N ASP A 453 -20.05 10.94 -17.48
CA ASP A 453 -19.76 12.37 -17.60
C ASP A 453 -18.28 12.59 -17.91
N ARG A 454 -17.97 12.97 -19.15
CA ARG A 454 -16.59 13.26 -19.57
C ARG A 454 -15.94 14.40 -18.79
N GLY A 455 -16.71 15.37 -18.31
CA GLY A 455 -16.20 16.44 -17.45
C GLY A 455 -15.71 15.96 -16.08
N ARG A 456 -16.06 14.73 -15.69
CA ARG A 456 -15.63 14.05 -14.46
C ARG A 456 -14.62 12.94 -14.71
N GLN A 457 -13.98 12.92 -15.86
CA GLN A 457 -12.91 12.00 -16.19
C GLN A 457 -11.59 12.77 -16.17
N PRO A 458 -10.59 12.32 -15.41
CA PRO A 458 -9.31 13.00 -15.35
C PRO A 458 -8.61 12.95 -16.71
N LEU A 459 -8.04 14.09 -17.11
CA LEU A 459 -7.19 14.20 -18.28
C LEU A 459 -5.71 14.16 -17.85
N SER A 460 -4.87 13.54 -18.66
CA SER A 460 -3.43 13.64 -18.53
C SER A 460 -2.86 14.66 -19.50
N ASP A 461 -1.60 15.05 -19.30
CA ASP A 461 -0.90 15.96 -20.21
C ASP A 461 -0.82 15.41 -21.65
N PHE A 462 -0.88 14.08 -21.82
CA PHE A 462 -0.97 13.46 -23.14
C PHE A 462 -2.29 13.72 -23.88
N MET A 463 -3.32 14.07 -23.15
CA MET A 463 -4.63 14.40 -23.72
C MET A 463 -4.85 15.91 -23.88
N LEU A 464 -3.92 16.74 -23.37
CA LEU A 464 -4.00 18.19 -23.56
C LEU A 464 -3.89 18.53 -25.05
N GLY A 465 -4.80 19.36 -25.53
CA GLY A 465 -4.89 19.72 -26.95
C GLY A 465 -5.56 18.69 -27.83
N GLN A 466 -6.02 17.55 -27.30
CA GLN A 466 -6.93 16.66 -28.00
C GLN A 466 -8.34 17.23 -27.93
N GLU A 467 -9.01 17.32 -29.07
CA GLU A 467 -10.44 17.68 -29.09
C GLU A 467 -11.21 16.61 -28.32
N ALA A 468 -12.12 17.04 -27.43
CA ALA A 468 -13.06 16.13 -26.83
C ALA A 468 -13.87 15.49 -27.96
N LEU A 469 -13.73 14.18 -28.16
CA LEU A 469 -14.60 13.47 -29.10
C LEU A 469 -16.05 13.66 -28.67
N PRO A 470 -16.95 13.95 -29.61
CA PRO A 470 -18.35 14.27 -29.33
C PRO A 470 -19.08 13.14 -28.59
#